data_d1448af8f008262de21cbc5ae086cca6
#
_entry.id   d1448af8f008262de21cbc5ae086cca6
#
_cell.length_a   1.000
_cell.length_b   1.000
_cell.length_c   1.000
_cell.angle_alpha   90.00
_cell.angle_beta   90.00
_cell.angle_gamma   90.00
#
_symmetry.space_group_name_H-M   'P 1'
#
loop_
_entity.id
_entity.type
_entity.pdbx_description
1 polymer ?
#
loop_
_entity_poly.entity_id
_entity_poly.type
_entity_poly.pdbx_seq_one_letter_code
_entity_poly.pdbx_strand_id
1 'polypeptide(L)'
;MTSDHYPLDQERLLARYRLLLHHVLHQYHLMAKDQDYGDYFNELYLHLVRLARDFDGDALSESDRFRFVGYAQRGLSWHLGQLLAKRLRQAQGLIGNQKVLHFAEQAGASRPPLDDLVNWLLLSQVLSPADYHFLCVAQNEQLSLGAKCQELGICKNTYYARLKRLRQTLQASDWSA
;
A
#
# COMPACT_ATOMS: atom_id res chain seq x y z
N MET A 1 -27.61 18.34 15.93
CA MET A 1 -26.45 17.68 16.56
C MET A 1 -25.24 18.12 15.75
N THR A 2 -24.57 19.15 16.22
CA THR A 2 -23.35 19.71 15.60
C THR A 2 -22.20 18.79 15.90
N SER A 3 -21.70 18.09 14.87
CA SER A 3 -20.46 17.33 14.98
C SER A 3 -19.33 18.31 15.26
N ASP A 4 -18.79 18.28 16.47
CA ASP A 4 -17.55 18.97 16.82
C ASP A 4 -16.45 18.49 15.88
N HIS A 5 -16.19 19.27 14.86
CA HIS A 5 -15.16 19.00 13.86
C HIS A 5 -13.82 19.39 14.48
N TYR A 6 -13.23 18.48 15.26
CA TYR A 6 -11.84 18.63 15.69
C TYR A 6 -10.97 18.84 14.44
N PRO A 7 -10.06 19.82 14.44
CA PRO A 7 -9.16 20.01 13.32
C PRO A 7 -8.36 18.72 13.13
N LEU A 8 -8.58 18.07 11.97
CA LEU A 8 -7.88 16.84 11.64
C LEU A 8 -6.38 17.13 11.59
N ASP A 9 -5.64 16.50 12.50
CA ASP A 9 -4.18 16.60 12.52
C ASP A 9 -3.60 15.81 11.34
N GLN A 10 -3.35 16.53 10.25
CA GLN A 10 -2.91 15.96 8.98
C GLN A 10 -1.51 15.33 9.10
N GLU A 11 -0.64 15.87 9.93
CA GLU A 11 0.70 15.32 10.13
C GLU A 11 0.62 13.97 10.85
N ARG A 12 -0.19 13.89 11.90
CA ARG A 12 -0.43 12.62 12.61
C ARG A 12 -1.12 11.60 11.73
N LEU A 13 -2.07 12.03 10.91
CA LEU A 13 -2.74 11.16 9.95
C LEU A 13 -1.72 10.58 8.94
N LEU A 14 -0.86 11.44 8.38
CA LEU A 14 0.18 11.00 7.44
C LEU A 14 1.18 10.06 8.13
N ALA A 15 1.68 10.42 9.30
CA ALA A 15 2.63 9.61 10.05
C ALA A 15 2.07 8.21 10.32
N ARG A 16 0.78 8.13 10.68
CA ARG A 16 0.11 6.88 11.03
C ARG A 16 -0.20 5.98 9.83
N TYR A 17 -0.61 6.58 8.69
CA TYR A 17 -1.10 5.84 7.52
C TYR A 17 -0.20 5.91 6.29
N ARG A 18 1.01 6.46 6.43
CA ARG A 18 1.99 6.53 5.35
C ARG A 18 2.25 5.18 4.70
N LEU A 19 2.35 4.13 5.50
CA LEU A 19 2.59 2.77 5.02
C LEU A 19 1.40 2.23 4.22
N LEU A 20 0.17 2.60 4.58
CA LEU A 20 -1.01 2.24 3.80
C LEU A 20 -0.97 2.88 2.40
N LEU A 21 -0.51 4.15 2.29
CA LEU A 21 -0.34 4.81 1.00
C LEU A 21 0.68 4.08 0.12
N HIS A 22 1.85 3.75 0.68
CA HIS A 22 2.86 2.97 -0.02
C HIS A 22 2.34 1.60 -0.44
N HIS A 23 1.62 0.92 0.46
CA HIS A 23 1.03 -0.38 0.17
C HIS A 23 0.08 -0.32 -1.03
N VAL A 24 -0.85 0.66 -1.06
CA VAL A 24 -1.77 0.84 -2.17
C VAL A 24 -1.03 1.11 -3.48
N LEU A 25 0.02 1.96 -3.47
CA LEU A 25 0.85 2.20 -4.66
C LEU A 25 1.52 0.92 -5.16
N HIS A 26 2.10 0.14 -4.25
CA HIS A 26 2.74 -1.14 -4.59
C HIS A 26 1.76 -2.17 -5.17
N GLN A 27 0.51 -2.21 -4.72
CA GLN A 27 -0.53 -3.07 -5.30
C GLN A 27 -0.76 -2.79 -6.80
N TYR A 28 -0.52 -1.56 -7.23
CA TYR A 28 -0.61 -1.15 -8.64
C TYR A 28 0.76 -1.12 -9.34
N HIS A 29 1.77 -1.80 -8.77
CA HIS A 29 3.14 -1.90 -9.30
C HIS A 29 3.85 -0.55 -9.48
N LEU A 30 3.42 0.48 -8.75
CA LEU A 30 4.11 1.77 -8.69
C LEU A 30 5.22 1.69 -7.65
N MET A 31 6.45 1.89 -8.10
CA MET A 31 7.65 1.80 -7.27
C MET A 31 8.21 3.20 -6.98
N ALA A 32 8.92 3.35 -5.86
CA ALA A 32 9.49 4.64 -5.45
C ALA A 32 10.51 5.23 -6.47
N LYS A 33 11.03 4.41 -7.37
CA LYS A 33 11.91 4.82 -8.47
C LYS A 33 11.16 5.40 -9.67
N ASP A 34 9.85 5.21 -9.75
CA ASP A 34 9.05 5.66 -10.88
C ASP A 34 8.88 7.17 -10.80
N GLN A 35 9.03 7.85 -11.94
CA GLN A 35 9.00 9.31 -12.03
C GLN A 35 7.72 9.92 -11.44
N ASP A 36 6.59 9.26 -11.62
CA ASP A 36 5.27 9.73 -11.20
C ASP A 36 4.88 9.27 -9.78
N TYR A 37 5.73 8.51 -9.09
CA TYR A 37 5.42 7.95 -7.77
C TYR A 37 5.05 9.01 -6.74
N GLY A 38 5.83 10.09 -6.68
CA GLY A 38 5.59 11.20 -5.77
C GLY A 38 4.25 11.89 -6.00
N ASP A 39 3.86 12.06 -7.27
CA ASP A 39 2.59 12.67 -7.64
C ASP A 39 1.41 11.80 -7.18
N TYR A 40 1.47 10.49 -7.46
CA TYR A 40 0.44 9.56 -6.99
C TYR A 40 0.39 9.46 -5.47
N PHE A 41 1.53 9.50 -4.80
CA PHE A 41 1.58 9.50 -3.33
C PHE A 41 0.86 10.74 -2.76
N ASN A 42 1.13 11.92 -3.31
CA ASN A 42 0.50 13.17 -2.88
C ASN A 42 -1.01 13.17 -3.15
N GLU A 43 -1.44 12.68 -4.32
CA GLU A 43 -2.86 12.53 -4.64
C GLU A 43 -3.58 11.58 -3.68
N LEU A 44 -2.97 10.43 -3.38
CA LEU A 44 -3.52 9.49 -2.40
C LEU A 44 -3.55 10.08 -0.99
N TYR A 45 -2.55 10.85 -0.61
CA TYR A 45 -2.55 11.54 0.69
C TYR A 45 -3.70 12.54 0.80
N LEU A 46 -3.90 13.37 -0.22
CA LEU A 46 -5.03 14.31 -0.24
C LEU A 46 -6.38 13.58 -0.18
N HIS A 47 -6.46 12.43 -0.83
CA HIS A 47 -7.67 11.60 -0.77
C HIS A 47 -7.85 10.95 0.60
N LEU A 48 -6.78 10.49 1.25
CA LEU A 48 -6.81 9.98 2.62
C LEU A 48 -7.35 11.02 3.61
N VAL A 49 -6.94 12.29 3.48
CA VAL A 49 -7.46 13.37 4.32
C VAL A 49 -8.98 13.56 4.13
N ARG A 50 -9.48 13.43 2.89
CA ARG A 50 -10.94 13.48 2.62
C ARG A 50 -11.64 12.28 3.26
N LEU A 51 -11.12 11.08 3.05
CA LEU A 51 -11.68 9.86 3.66
C LEU A 51 -11.72 9.93 5.18
N ALA A 52 -10.69 10.53 5.81
CA ALA A 52 -10.68 10.70 7.27
C ALA A 52 -11.74 11.68 7.78
N ARG A 53 -12.10 12.68 6.97
CA ARG A 53 -13.20 13.61 7.29
C ARG A 53 -14.58 13.00 7.09
N ASP A 54 -14.72 12.14 6.08
CA ASP A 54 -15.99 11.50 5.72
C ASP A 54 -16.25 10.21 6.53
N PHE A 55 -15.26 9.79 7.32
CA PHE A 55 -15.35 8.56 8.12
C PHE A 55 -16.28 8.76 9.32
N ASP A 56 -17.19 7.80 9.52
CA ASP A 56 -18.08 7.77 10.69
C ASP A 56 -17.31 7.19 11.90
N GLY A 57 -16.50 8.02 12.53
CA GLY A 57 -15.64 7.71 13.67
C GLY A 57 -14.41 8.61 13.72
N ASP A 58 -13.47 8.30 14.59
CA ASP A 58 -12.19 9.02 14.69
C ASP A 58 -11.07 8.22 14.02
N ALA A 59 -10.62 8.71 12.86
CA ALA A 59 -9.52 8.10 12.09
C ALA A 59 -8.19 7.99 12.88
N LEU A 60 -8.01 8.81 13.92
CA LEU A 60 -6.82 8.81 14.77
C LEU A 60 -6.99 8.00 16.06
N SER A 61 -8.19 7.53 16.39
CA SER A 61 -8.46 6.67 17.53
C SER A 61 -7.89 5.26 17.33
N GLU A 62 -7.44 4.63 18.42
CA GLU A 62 -7.03 3.21 18.38
C GLU A 62 -8.23 2.28 18.22
N SER A 63 -9.38 2.63 18.79
CA SER A 63 -10.60 1.82 18.71
C SER A 63 -11.15 1.69 17.29
N ASP A 64 -11.03 2.76 16.49
CA ASP A 64 -11.54 2.82 15.12
C ASP A 64 -10.50 2.48 14.04
N ARG A 65 -9.26 2.25 14.46
CA ARG A 65 -8.11 2.08 13.58
C ARG A 65 -8.34 1.04 12.47
N PHE A 66 -8.77 -0.16 12.84
CA PHE A 66 -8.99 -1.25 11.88
C PHE A 66 -10.16 -0.96 10.94
N ARG A 67 -11.21 -0.36 11.48
CA ARG A 67 -12.38 0.07 10.70
C ARG A 67 -11.98 1.12 9.67
N PHE A 68 -11.19 2.12 10.10
CA PHE A 68 -10.70 3.16 9.21
C PHE A 68 -9.74 2.63 8.15
N VAL A 69 -8.80 1.75 8.49
CA VAL A 69 -7.86 1.15 7.54
C VAL A 69 -8.60 0.42 6.42
N GLY A 70 -9.57 -0.43 6.74
CA GLY A 70 -10.36 -1.14 5.74
C GLY A 70 -11.20 -0.20 4.85
N TYR A 71 -11.73 0.88 5.44
CA TYR A 71 -12.45 1.92 4.71
C TYR A 71 -11.53 2.72 3.79
N ALA A 72 -10.42 3.22 4.34
CA ALA A 72 -9.45 4.05 3.62
C ALA A 72 -8.81 3.29 2.47
N GLN A 73 -8.43 2.05 2.67
CA GLN A 73 -7.82 1.24 1.61
C GLN A 73 -8.74 1.06 0.40
N ARG A 74 -10.03 0.77 0.63
CA ARG A 74 -10.99 0.65 -0.49
C ARG A 74 -11.09 1.96 -1.26
N GLY A 75 -11.21 3.08 -0.53
CA GLY A 75 -11.28 4.41 -1.13
C GLY A 75 -10.03 4.78 -1.90
N LEU A 76 -8.85 4.55 -1.32
CA LEU A 76 -7.55 4.83 -1.94
C LEU A 76 -7.31 3.96 -3.18
N SER A 77 -7.58 2.66 -3.11
CA SER A 77 -7.42 1.75 -4.25
C SER A 77 -8.35 2.12 -5.39
N TRP A 78 -9.62 2.44 -5.10
CA TRP A 78 -10.57 2.90 -6.11
C TRP A 78 -10.12 4.22 -6.74
N HIS A 79 -9.67 5.19 -5.92
CA HIS A 79 -9.20 6.49 -6.41
C HIS A 79 -7.96 6.35 -7.29
N LEU A 80 -6.97 5.53 -6.88
CA LEU A 80 -5.78 5.28 -7.69
C LEU A 80 -6.13 4.62 -9.03
N GLY A 81 -7.03 3.64 -9.02
CA GLY A 81 -7.52 3.02 -10.25
C GLY A 81 -8.15 4.04 -11.22
N GLN A 82 -8.92 5.00 -10.70
CA GLN A 82 -9.50 6.09 -11.49
C GLN A 82 -8.42 7.02 -12.08
N LEU A 83 -7.40 7.38 -11.27
CA LEU A 83 -6.28 8.23 -11.72
C LEU A 83 -5.50 7.54 -12.85
N LEU A 84 -5.17 6.27 -12.68
CA LEU A 84 -4.46 5.49 -13.68
C LEU A 84 -5.30 5.32 -14.95
N ALA A 85 -6.58 5.01 -14.84
CA ALA A 85 -7.47 4.91 -15.99
C ALA A 85 -7.64 6.25 -16.72
N LYS A 86 -7.65 7.38 -16.00
CA LYS A 86 -7.68 8.72 -16.59
C LYS A 86 -6.40 9.03 -17.37
N ARG A 87 -5.21 8.81 -16.75
CA ARG A 87 -3.91 9.02 -17.43
C ARG A 87 -3.80 8.13 -18.66
N LEU A 88 -4.26 6.91 -18.57
CA LEU A 88 -4.25 5.97 -19.67
C LEU A 88 -5.09 6.42 -20.84
N ARG A 89 -6.32 6.89 -20.60
CA ARG A 89 -7.19 7.47 -21.63
C ARG A 89 -6.57 8.70 -22.27
N GLN A 90 -5.88 9.53 -21.48
CA GLN A 90 -5.15 10.70 -22.01
C GLN A 90 -3.96 10.28 -22.90
N ALA A 91 -3.22 9.26 -22.51
CA ALA A 91 -2.13 8.71 -23.32
C ALA A 91 -2.66 8.01 -24.60
N GLN A 92 -3.82 7.36 -24.54
CA GLN A 92 -4.46 6.70 -25.71
C GLN A 92 -5.04 7.71 -26.70
N GLY A 93 -5.45 8.89 -26.25
CA GLY A 93 -5.79 10.00 -27.16
C GLY A 93 -4.61 10.45 -28.02
N LEU A 94 -3.39 10.09 -27.62
CA LEU A 94 -2.15 10.32 -28.35
C LEU A 94 -1.67 9.08 -29.13
N ILE A 95 -2.07 7.88 -28.74
CA ILE A 95 -1.62 6.61 -29.35
C ILE A 95 -2.81 5.61 -29.31
N GLY A 96 -3.49 5.45 -30.45
CA GLY A 96 -4.62 4.51 -30.56
C GLY A 96 -4.21 3.06 -30.31
N ASN A 97 -4.41 2.52 -29.12
CA ASN A 97 -4.27 1.11 -28.85
C ASN A 97 -5.11 0.58 -27.70
N GLN A 98 -5.92 -0.42 -28.02
CA GLN A 98 -6.93 -1.11 -27.19
C GLN A 98 -6.35 -2.00 -26.06
N LYS A 99 -5.05 -2.23 -25.96
CA LYS A 99 -4.46 -3.23 -25.06
C LYS A 99 -4.42 -2.84 -23.56
N VAL A 100 -4.71 -1.61 -23.24
CA VAL A 100 -4.46 -1.05 -21.89
C VAL A 100 -5.69 -1.07 -20.99
N LEU A 101 -6.90 -1.27 -21.55
CA LEU A 101 -8.13 -1.45 -20.76
C LEU A 101 -8.11 -2.73 -19.90
N HIS A 102 -7.41 -3.76 -20.35
CA HIS A 102 -7.31 -5.05 -19.66
C HIS A 102 -6.55 -5.00 -18.34
N PHE A 103 -5.58 -4.08 -18.19
CA PHE A 103 -4.80 -3.92 -16.95
C PHE A 103 -5.62 -3.30 -15.81
N ALA A 104 -6.50 -2.36 -16.11
CA ALA A 104 -7.33 -1.71 -15.09
C ALA A 104 -8.43 -2.64 -14.55
N GLU A 105 -8.93 -3.58 -15.38
CA GLU A 105 -9.92 -4.57 -14.97
C GLU A 105 -9.29 -5.71 -14.15
N GLN A 106 -8.07 -6.13 -14.49
CA GLN A 106 -7.35 -7.17 -13.73
C GLN A 106 -6.88 -6.69 -12.35
N ALA A 107 -6.48 -5.42 -12.21
CA ALA A 107 -6.11 -4.84 -10.92
C ALA A 107 -7.31 -4.73 -9.96
N GLY A 108 -8.52 -4.61 -10.49
CA GLY A 108 -9.76 -4.60 -9.69
C GLY A 108 -10.21 -5.98 -9.20
N ALA A 109 -9.73 -7.05 -9.81
CA ALA A 109 -10.20 -8.42 -9.54
C ALA A 109 -9.41 -9.16 -8.45
N SER A 110 -8.17 -8.74 -8.16
CA SER A 110 -7.34 -9.36 -7.12
C SER A 110 -7.43 -8.58 -5.82
N ARG A 111 -8.53 -8.76 -5.11
CA ARG A 111 -8.76 -8.18 -3.78
C ARG A 111 -8.06 -9.07 -2.75
N PRO A 112 -6.97 -8.64 -2.08
CA PRO A 112 -6.47 -9.40 -0.96
C PRO A 112 -7.55 -9.45 0.13
N PRO A 113 -7.75 -10.59 0.80
CA PRO A 113 -8.67 -10.68 1.91
C PRO A 113 -8.32 -9.64 2.99
N LEU A 114 -9.34 -9.16 3.69
CA LEU A 114 -9.19 -8.09 4.70
C LEU A 114 -8.17 -8.47 5.79
N ASP A 115 -8.08 -9.76 6.09
CA ASP A 115 -7.16 -10.33 7.08
C ASP A 115 -5.69 -10.15 6.69
N ASP A 116 -5.36 -10.24 5.40
CA ASP A 116 -3.99 -10.02 4.91
C ASP A 116 -3.52 -8.59 5.15
N LEU A 117 -4.43 -7.62 5.09
CA LEU A 117 -4.12 -6.21 5.29
C LEU A 117 -3.87 -5.85 6.74
N VAL A 118 -4.68 -6.40 7.63
CA VAL A 118 -4.48 -6.23 9.07
C VAL A 118 -3.13 -6.81 9.43
N ASN A 119 -2.80 -8.00 8.92
CA ASN A 119 -1.51 -8.64 9.12
C ASN A 119 -0.34 -7.81 8.55
N TRP A 120 -0.50 -7.21 7.36
CA TRP A 120 0.51 -6.32 6.78
C TRP A 120 0.73 -5.05 7.59
N LEU A 121 -0.33 -4.46 8.12
CA LEU A 121 -0.24 -3.25 8.95
C LEU A 121 0.44 -3.52 10.29
N LEU A 122 0.15 -4.66 10.90
CA LEU A 122 0.80 -5.12 12.11
C LEU A 122 2.29 -5.42 11.85
N LEU A 123 2.62 -6.10 10.75
CA LEU A 123 3.99 -6.37 10.33
C LEU A 123 4.80 -5.08 10.13
N SER A 124 4.18 -4.04 9.58
CA SER A 124 4.85 -2.75 9.37
C SER A 124 5.22 -2.01 10.66
N GLN A 125 4.60 -2.35 11.79
CA GLN A 125 4.91 -1.78 13.10
C GLN A 125 6.05 -2.54 13.81
N VAL A 126 6.16 -3.83 13.53
CA VAL A 126 7.16 -4.72 14.15
C VAL A 126 8.47 -4.74 13.33
N LEU A 127 8.37 -4.53 12.03
CA LEU A 127 9.50 -4.62 11.13
C LEU A 127 10.12 -3.25 10.83
N SER A 128 11.44 -3.23 10.68
CA SER A 128 12.12 -2.05 10.12
C SER A 128 11.62 -1.75 8.70
N PRO A 129 11.63 -0.48 8.25
CA PRO A 129 11.23 -0.14 6.87
C PRO A 129 11.97 -0.94 5.80
N ALA A 130 13.25 -1.27 6.06
CA ALA A 130 14.05 -2.08 5.16
C ALA A 130 13.60 -3.54 5.12
N ASP A 131 13.22 -4.12 6.27
CA ASP A 131 12.73 -5.50 6.35
C ASP A 131 11.31 -5.62 5.79
N TYR A 132 10.49 -4.59 5.97
CA TYR A 132 9.17 -4.51 5.35
C TYR A 132 9.28 -4.48 3.81
N HIS A 133 10.15 -3.62 3.26
CA HIS A 133 10.42 -3.56 1.82
C HIS A 133 10.92 -4.91 1.28
N PHE A 134 11.84 -5.55 2.02
CA PHE A 134 12.33 -6.89 1.67
C PHE A 134 11.18 -7.91 1.57
N LEU A 135 10.24 -7.91 2.52
CA LEU A 135 9.10 -8.83 2.50
C LEU A 135 8.16 -8.55 1.32
N CYS A 136 7.90 -7.28 1.00
CA CYS A 136 7.09 -6.92 -0.18
C CYS A 136 7.69 -7.51 -1.47
N VAL A 137 9.00 -7.36 -1.67
CA VAL A 137 9.69 -7.93 -2.83
C VAL A 137 9.71 -9.46 -2.78
N ALA A 138 9.93 -10.04 -1.59
CA ALA A 138 10.00 -11.49 -1.41
C ALA A 138 8.66 -12.20 -1.72
N GLN A 139 7.53 -11.57 -1.41
CA GLN A 139 6.20 -12.12 -1.67
C GLN A 139 5.71 -11.93 -3.11
N ASN A 140 6.36 -11.09 -3.89
CA ASN A 140 5.98 -10.88 -5.28
C ASN A 140 6.19 -12.16 -6.11
N GLU A 141 5.12 -12.89 -6.37
CA GLU A 141 5.13 -14.17 -7.12
C GLU A 141 5.50 -13.98 -8.60
N GLN A 142 5.33 -12.77 -9.13
CA GLN A 142 5.66 -12.46 -10.52
C GLN A 142 7.17 -12.32 -10.76
N LEU A 143 7.96 -12.14 -9.70
CA LEU A 143 9.41 -11.97 -9.80
C LEU A 143 10.15 -13.30 -9.57
N SER A 144 11.05 -13.63 -10.49
CA SER A 144 12.00 -14.72 -10.28
C SER A 144 12.96 -14.38 -9.11
N LEU A 145 13.55 -15.39 -8.49
CA LEU A 145 14.52 -15.18 -7.41
C LEU A 145 15.68 -14.26 -7.83
N GLY A 146 16.14 -14.38 -9.08
CA GLY A 146 17.18 -13.52 -9.62
C GLY A 146 16.75 -12.06 -9.68
N ALA A 147 15.52 -11.78 -10.18
CA ALA A 147 14.93 -10.45 -10.24
C ALA A 147 14.73 -9.85 -8.84
N LYS A 148 14.24 -10.64 -7.87
CA LYS A 148 14.13 -10.22 -6.46
C LYS A 148 15.47 -9.80 -5.86
N CYS A 149 16.51 -10.59 -6.10
CA CYS A 149 17.87 -10.28 -5.64
C CYS A 149 18.42 -9.00 -6.29
N GLN A 150 18.16 -8.81 -7.58
CA GLN A 150 18.58 -7.62 -8.31
C GLN A 150 17.85 -6.37 -7.82
N GLU A 151 16.55 -6.45 -7.60
CA GLU A 151 15.72 -5.34 -7.09
C GLU A 151 16.16 -4.93 -5.67
N LEU A 152 16.51 -5.90 -4.83
CA LEU A 152 17.00 -5.65 -3.47
C LEU A 152 18.50 -5.30 -3.40
N GLY A 153 19.22 -5.39 -4.49
CA GLY A 153 20.67 -5.16 -4.53
C GLY A 153 21.48 -6.16 -3.68
N ILE A 154 20.99 -7.40 -3.50
CA ILE A 154 21.61 -8.40 -2.65
C ILE A 154 21.88 -9.72 -3.40
N CYS A 155 22.84 -10.50 -2.94
CA CYS A 155 23.07 -11.83 -3.48
C CYS A 155 22.08 -12.89 -2.92
N LYS A 156 21.94 -14.03 -3.59
CA LYS A 156 21.02 -15.11 -3.19
C LYS A 156 21.25 -15.59 -1.75
N ASN A 157 22.50 -15.70 -1.33
CA ASN A 157 22.83 -16.15 0.04
C ASN A 157 22.33 -15.14 1.09
N THR A 158 22.53 -13.85 0.84
CA THR A 158 22.03 -12.77 1.69
C THR A 158 20.51 -12.75 1.72
N TYR A 159 19.85 -13.01 0.58
CA TYR A 159 18.39 -13.11 0.49
C TYR A 159 17.85 -14.21 1.43
N TYR A 160 18.38 -15.41 1.35
CA TYR A 160 17.93 -16.51 2.20
C TYR A 160 18.27 -16.30 3.68
N ALA A 161 19.46 -15.75 3.98
CA ALA A 161 19.85 -15.42 5.36
C ALA A 161 18.88 -14.39 5.97
N ARG A 162 18.51 -13.34 5.21
CA ARG A 162 17.58 -12.32 5.65
C ARG A 162 16.16 -12.88 5.82
N LEU A 163 15.71 -13.73 4.90
CA LEU A 163 14.41 -14.40 4.99
C LEU A 163 14.33 -15.29 6.25
N LYS A 164 15.41 -16.04 6.56
CA LYS A 164 15.49 -16.87 7.77
C LYS A 164 15.42 -16.03 9.03
N ARG A 165 16.18 -14.94 9.08
CA ARG A 165 16.16 -14.01 10.22
C ARG A 165 14.77 -13.42 10.44
N LEU A 166 14.11 -12.98 9.40
CA LEU A 166 12.75 -12.41 9.48
C LEU A 166 11.73 -13.44 9.98
N ARG A 167 11.81 -14.68 9.52
CA ARG A 167 10.96 -15.76 10.04
C ARG A 167 11.16 -15.96 11.54
N GLN A 168 12.40 -15.95 12.02
CA GLN A 168 12.71 -16.08 13.44
C GLN A 168 12.17 -14.91 14.25
N THR A 169 12.31 -13.67 13.75
CA THR A 169 11.78 -12.47 14.41
C THR A 169 10.26 -12.52 14.51
N LEU A 170 9.58 -12.94 13.45
CA LEU A 170 8.13 -13.05 13.43
C LEU A 170 7.60 -14.19 14.32
N GLN A 171 8.32 -15.30 14.40
CA GLN A 171 7.98 -16.41 15.30
C GLN A 171 8.19 -16.05 16.77
N ALA A 172 9.20 -15.21 17.08
CA ALA A 172 9.48 -14.77 18.45
C ALA A 172 8.48 -13.71 18.97
N SER A 173 7.76 -13.05 18.07
CA SER A 173 6.76 -12.02 18.42
C SER A 173 5.35 -12.54 18.67
N ASP A 174 5.19 -13.82 19.05
CA ASP A 174 3.92 -14.43 19.52
C ASP A 174 2.69 -14.17 18.62
N TRP A 175 2.85 -14.37 17.31
CA TRP A 175 1.76 -14.28 16.32
C TRP A 175 0.92 -15.57 16.26
N SER A 176 0.89 -16.34 17.34
CA SER A 176 0.05 -17.53 17.47
C SER A 176 -1.17 -17.18 18.31
N ALA A 177 -2.13 -16.45 17.73
CA ALA A 177 -3.47 -16.33 18.25
C ALA A 177 -4.47 -16.24 17.11
#